data_cd83a3c1879ac19c4354f5f9053d767e
#
_entry.id   cd83a3c1879ac19c4354f5f9053d767e
#
_cell.length_a   1.000
_cell.length_b   1.000
_cell.length_c   1.000
_cell.angle_alpha   90.00
_cell.angle_beta   90.00
_cell.angle_gamma   90.00
#
_symmetry.space_group_name_H-M   'P 1'
#
loop_
_entity.id
_entity.type
_entity.pdbx_description
1 polymer ?
#
loop_
_entity_poly.entity_id
_entity_poly.type
_entity_poly.pdbx_seq_one_letter_code
_entity_poly.pdbx_strand_id
1 'polypeptide(L)'
;YTWPGTVPDGDYTLNVKATDNAGNTVTETLHFTIDTTLSTPVIVLDSADDSGVHGDNMTNHTQPTFALQHIDDDAVRVTVSVEHGGVTTTFDATKDAGGWTFTPTGAWADGDYTLSVSVEDKAGNTSHSASLTVTVDTQIAINNIELVNDSGIPDDNLTNNVRPHFQVTVPTDVNVVRLSIDGGKTWFNATQSATPGVWDYTWLADVGEGKHTLTVEATDKAGNKTTQQLDFIIDTLLSEPTIVLDNTDDSGTKGDNLTNVNKPTFLLGNIDADARYVTVEVQHGGTKEVLTATKGATGIWSVTPTGTWADGDYTLTVRVEDDAGNVKYSAPLTVTVDTQITIDVIELVNDNGIPGDNLTNDVRPHFRVTVPGDVNEVRLSIDGGNTWVRATQGTAGIWDYTWPKDVTDGLHTLTVEATDKAGNKTTQTLDFTIDTRLSTPTIAMDSRDDTGAIGDHITSVKRPGFTIGNIDA
;
A
#
# COMPACT_ATOMS: atom_id res chain seq x y z
N TYR A 1 12.83 -85.58 54.67
CA TYR A 1 12.67 -84.68 55.88
C TYR A 1 12.33 -83.30 55.34
N THR A 2 11.27 -82.74 55.91
CA THR A 2 10.86 -81.35 55.62
C THR A 2 11.16 -80.50 56.87
N TRP A 3 11.84 -79.37 56.65
CA TRP A 3 12.13 -78.45 57.77
C TRP A 3 10.86 -77.92 58.39
N PRO A 4 10.70 -77.89 59.69
CA PRO A 4 9.42 -77.60 60.35
C PRO A 4 9.06 -76.10 60.49
N GLY A 5 9.89 -75.23 60.02
CA GLY A 5 9.72 -73.77 60.08
C GLY A 5 10.32 -73.05 58.89
N THR A 6 10.08 -71.72 58.73
CA THR A 6 10.75 -70.88 57.74
C THR A 6 12.18 -70.63 58.15
N VAL A 7 13.12 -70.78 57.18
CA VAL A 7 14.54 -70.50 57.38
C VAL A 7 14.80 -69.15 56.71
N PRO A 8 15.44 -68.17 57.36
CA PRO A 8 15.79 -66.88 56.78
C PRO A 8 16.76 -67.04 55.61
N ASP A 9 16.93 -65.97 54.80
CA ASP A 9 17.94 -65.97 53.75
C ASP A 9 19.35 -66.06 54.33
N GLY A 10 20.20 -66.82 53.65
CA GLY A 10 21.57 -67.05 54.05
C GLY A 10 22.13 -68.41 53.65
N ASP A 11 23.44 -68.60 53.90
CA ASP A 11 24.17 -69.84 53.62
C ASP A 11 24.00 -70.80 54.80
N TYR A 12 23.69 -72.05 54.48
CA TYR A 12 23.46 -73.12 55.48
C TYR A 12 24.28 -74.32 55.14
N THR A 13 24.58 -75.07 56.27
CA THR A 13 25.23 -76.36 56.19
C THR A 13 24.34 -77.38 56.93
N LEU A 14 23.85 -78.34 56.15
CA LEU A 14 23.08 -79.48 56.68
C LEU A 14 24.02 -80.69 56.89
N ASN A 15 24.18 -81.15 58.08
CA ASN A 15 24.95 -82.38 58.42
C ASN A 15 23.92 -83.51 58.70
N VAL A 16 24.02 -84.58 57.91
CA VAL A 16 23.27 -85.79 58.13
C VAL A 16 24.17 -86.85 58.67
N LYS A 17 23.89 -87.32 59.88
CA LYS A 17 24.63 -88.35 60.51
C LYS A 17 23.79 -89.64 60.53
N ALA A 18 24.27 -90.75 59.95
CA ALA A 18 23.71 -92.07 59.99
C ALA A 18 24.57 -92.91 60.96
N THR A 19 23.89 -93.66 61.83
CA THR A 19 24.49 -94.59 62.72
C THR A 19 23.86 -95.97 62.58
N ASP A 20 24.64 -97.06 62.40
CA ASP A 20 24.15 -98.43 62.33
C ASP A 20 23.96 -99.04 63.73
N ASN A 21 23.38 -100.26 63.81
CA ASN A 21 23.15 -100.98 65.09
C ASN A 21 24.45 -101.43 65.74
N ALA A 22 25.62 -101.41 65.09
CA ALA A 22 26.96 -101.72 65.59
C ALA A 22 27.65 -100.49 66.14
N GLY A 23 27.09 -99.26 65.95
CA GLY A 23 27.60 -97.99 66.44
C GLY A 23 28.53 -97.26 65.38
N ASN A 24 28.69 -97.84 64.22
CA ASN A 24 29.46 -97.15 63.15
C ASN A 24 28.66 -95.90 62.66
N THR A 25 29.35 -94.80 62.43
CA THR A 25 28.78 -93.54 62.03
C THR A 25 29.41 -93.03 60.70
N VAL A 26 28.54 -92.53 59.80
CA VAL A 26 28.91 -91.77 58.67
C VAL A 26 28.23 -90.42 58.69
N THR A 27 28.86 -89.36 58.28
CA THR A 27 28.29 -87.98 58.22
C THR A 27 28.47 -87.50 56.84
N GLU A 28 27.38 -87.07 56.18
CA GLU A 28 27.38 -86.35 54.89
C GLU A 28 26.99 -84.92 55.19
N THR A 29 27.63 -83.96 54.41
CA THR A 29 27.42 -82.53 54.57
C THR A 29 26.87 -82.00 53.26
N LEU A 30 25.77 -81.24 53.31
CA LEU A 30 25.26 -80.48 52.16
C LEU A 30 25.27 -78.98 52.50
N HIS A 31 25.94 -78.22 51.64
CA HIS A 31 25.91 -76.77 51.68
C HIS A 31 24.76 -76.30 50.74
N PHE A 32 23.87 -75.40 51.21
CA PHE A 32 22.82 -74.81 50.43
C PHE A 32 22.55 -73.39 50.86
N THR A 33 22.07 -72.57 49.98
CA THR A 33 21.71 -71.16 50.22
C THR A 33 20.17 -71.04 50.14
N ILE A 34 19.58 -70.32 51.03
CA ILE A 34 18.22 -69.81 50.91
C ILE A 34 18.34 -68.36 50.51
N ASP A 35 17.69 -67.99 49.42
CA ASP A 35 17.59 -66.66 48.89
C ASP A 35 16.20 -66.44 48.36
N THR A 36 15.48 -65.48 48.93
CA THR A 36 14.07 -65.13 48.59
C THR A 36 13.93 -63.68 48.19
N THR A 37 15.06 -62.96 48.11
CA THR A 37 15.08 -61.52 47.85
C THR A 37 15.69 -61.24 46.49
N LEU A 38 15.11 -60.28 45.79
CA LEU A 38 15.62 -59.75 44.52
C LEU A 38 15.26 -58.27 44.43
N SER A 39 16.22 -57.43 44.12
CA SER A 39 16.04 -55.98 43.95
C SER A 39 15.11 -55.67 42.78
N THR A 40 14.32 -54.60 42.94
CA THR A 40 13.50 -54.10 41.82
C THR A 40 14.38 -53.37 40.82
N PRO A 41 14.51 -53.87 39.56
CA PRO A 41 15.30 -53.22 38.57
C PRO A 41 14.74 -51.89 38.12
N VAL A 42 15.57 -51.00 37.59
CA VAL A 42 15.23 -49.72 36.97
C VAL A 42 15.83 -49.64 35.60
N ILE A 43 15.06 -49.20 34.63
CA ILE A 43 15.54 -48.89 33.25
C ILE A 43 15.50 -47.42 33.02
N VAL A 44 16.57 -46.84 32.46
CA VAL A 44 16.68 -45.44 32.12
C VAL A 44 17.34 -45.29 30.72
N LEU A 45 16.92 -44.30 29.96
CA LEU A 45 17.61 -43.94 28.73
C LEU A 45 19.00 -43.40 29.09
N ASP A 46 20.04 -43.85 28.41
CA ASP A 46 21.40 -43.31 28.61
C ASP A 46 21.42 -41.81 28.32
N SER A 47 22.07 -41.05 29.18
CA SER A 47 22.14 -39.60 29.06
C SER A 47 22.85 -39.11 27.78
N ALA A 48 23.67 -39.93 27.15
CA ALA A 48 24.33 -39.65 25.89
C ALA A 48 23.37 -39.83 24.69
N ASP A 49 22.34 -40.67 24.87
CA ASP A 49 21.31 -40.93 23.85
C ASP A 49 19.98 -40.16 24.12
N ASP A 50 19.85 -39.52 25.26
CA ASP A 50 18.76 -38.59 25.60
C ASP A 50 19.09 -37.23 24.96
N SER A 51 18.79 -37.11 23.66
CA SER A 51 19.19 -36.00 22.83
C SER A 51 18.21 -34.78 22.99
N GLY A 52 18.66 -33.60 22.58
CA GLY A 52 17.82 -32.39 22.66
C GLY A 52 17.54 -31.92 24.08
N VAL A 53 16.31 -32.10 24.56
CA VAL A 53 15.89 -31.74 25.95
C VAL A 53 16.12 -32.94 26.86
N HIS A 54 17.17 -32.88 27.69
CA HIS A 54 17.52 -34.01 28.59
C HIS A 54 16.43 -34.26 29.67
N GLY A 55 16.12 -35.52 29.88
CA GLY A 55 15.20 -36.01 30.93
C GLY A 55 13.75 -36.10 30.50
N ASP A 56 13.44 -35.85 29.22
CA ASP A 56 12.10 -36.01 28.67
C ASP A 56 11.87 -37.35 27.96
N ASN A 57 12.92 -38.16 27.83
CA ASN A 57 12.91 -39.45 27.14
C ASN A 57 12.57 -39.39 25.67
N MET A 58 12.84 -38.27 25.01
CA MET A 58 12.80 -38.12 23.55
C MET A 58 14.22 -38.21 22.99
N THR A 59 14.34 -38.87 21.84
CA THR A 59 15.67 -39.03 21.23
C THR A 59 15.58 -39.06 19.71
N ASN A 60 16.57 -38.48 19.04
CA ASN A 60 16.77 -38.65 17.60
C ASN A 60 17.73 -39.81 17.26
N HIS A 61 18.21 -40.55 18.25
CA HIS A 61 18.98 -41.74 18.05
C HIS A 61 18.07 -42.94 17.75
N THR A 62 18.27 -43.58 16.61
CA THR A 62 17.45 -44.73 16.20
C THR A 62 17.87 -46.04 16.86
N GLN A 63 18.97 -46.07 17.58
CA GLN A 63 19.48 -47.20 18.36
C GLN A 63 19.91 -46.71 19.75
N PRO A 64 18.95 -46.22 20.56
CA PRO A 64 19.28 -45.67 21.89
C PRO A 64 19.74 -46.77 22.85
N THR A 65 20.71 -46.47 23.69
CA THR A 65 21.18 -47.33 24.76
C THR A 65 20.44 -47.06 26.05
N PHE A 66 20.09 -48.10 26.76
CA PHE A 66 19.43 -48.05 28.06
C PHE A 66 20.33 -48.62 29.14
N ALA A 67 20.50 -47.91 30.23
CA ALA A 67 21.17 -48.40 31.44
C ALA A 67 20.17 -49.12 32.33
N LEU A 68 20.52 -50.34 32.75
CA LEU A 68 19.71 -51.17 33.65
C LEU A 68 20.35 -51.14 35.04
N GLN A 69 19.65 -50.57 36.00
CA GLN A 69 20.15 -50.28 37.37
C GLN A 69 19.47 -51.20 38.38
N HIS A 70 20.06 -51.30 39.55
CA HIS A 70 19.58 -52.13 40.69
C HIS A 70 19.44 -53.61 40.32
N ILE A 71 20.39 -54.13 39.50
CA ILE A 71 20.49 -55.55 39.18
C ILE A 71 21.47 -56.21 40.16
N ASP A 72 21.00 -57.19 40.91
CA ASP A 72 21.80 -57.89 41.87
C ASP A 72 22.89 -58.75 41.21
N ASP A 73 24.03 -58.98 41.91
CA ASP A 73 25.21 -59.64 41.35
C ASP A 73 24.97 -61.11 40.97
N ASP A 74 23.99 -61.75 41.61
CA ASP A 74 23.58 -63.13 41.38
C ASP A 74 22.52 -63.29 40.27
N ALA A 75 22.11 -62.20 39.62
CA ALA A 75 21.24 -62.25 38.45
C ALA A 75 21.83 -63.15 37.38
N VAL A 76 21.05 -64.12 36.90
CA VAL A 76 21.44 -65.09 35.86
C VAL A 76 20.81 -64.79 34.52
N ARG A 77 19.67 -64.10 34.54
CA ARG A 77 18.99 -63.70 33.34
C ARG A 77 18.40 -62.29 33.48
N VAL A 78 18.74 -61.43 32.59
CA VAL A 78 18.20 -60.06 32.50
C VAL A 78 17.64 -59.86 31.08
N THR A 79 16.35 -59.58 30.99
CA THR A 79 15.68 -59.39 29.70
C THR A 79 14.94 -58.07 29.69
N VAL A 80 14.87 -57.45 28.50
CA VAL A 80 14.11 -56.22 28.23
C VAL A 80 12.98 -56.56 27.31
N SER A 81 11.75 -56.26 27.73
CA SER A 81 10.57 -56.30 26.87
C SER A 81 10.34 -54.93 26.30
N VAL A 82 10.24 -54.84 24.99
CA VAL A 82 10.00 -53.63 24.21
C VAL A 82 8.65 -53.77 23.49
N GLU A 83 7.73 -52.88 23.78
CA GLU A 83 6.45 -52.78 23.10
C GLU A 83 6.43 -51.56 22.16
N HIS A 84 6.09 -51.78 20.89
CA HIS A 84 5.85 -50.75 19.89
C HIS A 84 4.72 -51.17 18.94
N GLY A 85 3.77 -50.25 18.69
CA GLY A 85 2.62 -50.51 17.79
C GLY A 85 1.76 -51.74 18.25
N GLY A 86 1.68 -52.05 19.53
CA GLY A 86 0.96 -53.20 20.08
C GLY A 86 1.66 -54.53 19.97
N VAL A 87 2.91 -54.55 19.51
CA VAL A 87 3.77 -55.74 19.44
C VAL A 87 4.84 -55.69 20.48
N THR A 88 4.92 -56.73 21.34
CA THR A 88 5.96 -56.89 22.36
C THR A 88 7.01 -57.87 21.88
N THR A 89 8.31 -57.47 21.96
CA THR A 89 9.46 -58.28 21.65
C THR A 89 10.41 -58.28 22.88
N THR A 90 10.94 -59.44 23.22
CA THR A 90 11.86 -59.58 24.38
C THR A 90 13.27 -59.82 23.90
N PHE A 91 14.24 -59.12 24.51
CA PHE A 91 15.66 -59.17 24.21
C PHE A 91 16.44 -59.50 25.48
N ASP A 92 17.57 -60.19 25.33
CA ASP A 92 18.53 -60.38 26.45
C ASP A 92 19.37 -59.11 26.60
N ALA A 93 19.55 -58.66 27.82
CA ALA A 93 20.44 -57.55 28.15
C ALA A 93 21.91 -57.99 28.13
N THR A 94 22.81 -57.03 27.93
CA THR A 94 24.26 -57.25 27.87
C THR A 94 24.89 -56.76 29.19
N LYS A 95 25.78 -57.55 29.79
CA LYS A 95 26.59 -57.13 30.93
C LYS A 95 28.01 -56.85 30.52
N ASP A 96 28.49 -55.68 30.81
CA ASP A 96 29.88 -55.27 30.58
C ASP A 96 30.54 -54.79 31.90
N ALA A 97 31.71 -54.15 31.80
CA ALA A 97 32.42 -53.58 32.96
C ALA A 97 31.69 -52.37 33.56
N GLY A 98 30.78 -51.73 32.85
CA GLY A 98 29.97 -50.59 33.28
C GLY A 98 28.63 -50.98 33.89
N GLY A 99 28.21 -52.27 33.80
CA GLY A 99 26.92 -52.75 34.31
C GLY A 99 26.09 -53.44 33.23
N TRP A 100 24.82 -53.53 33.46
CA TRP A 100 23.85 -54.10 32.51
C TRP A 100 23.29 -52.98 31.60
N THR A 101 23.29 -53.28 30.30
CA THR A 101 22.76 -52.36 29.29
C THR A 101 21.87 -53.08 28.28
N PHE A 102 21.02 -52.32 27.56
CA PHE A 102 20.27 -52.77 26.40
C PHE A 102 20.43 -51.75 25.27
N THR A 103 20.80 -52.18 24.10
CA THR A 103 20.79 -51.39 22.88
C THR A 103 20.10 -52.22 21.78
N PRO A 104 19.11 -51.65 21.05
CA PRO A 104 18.45 -52.36 19.97
C PRO A 104 19.44 -52.83 18.91
N THR A 105 19.24 -54.03 18.37
CA THR A 105 20.11 -54.58 17.29
C THR A 105 19.81 -53.98 15.91
N GLY A 106 18.66 -53.27 15.75
CA GLY A 106 18.25 -52.57 14.53
C GLY A 106 17.76 -51.18 14.82
N ALA A 107 17.77 -50.31 13.80
CA ALA A 107 17.23 -48.96 13.91
C ALA A 107 15.71 -49.00 14.21
N TRP A 108 15.30 -48.26 15.23
CA TRP A 108 13.91 -48.02 15.54
C TRP A 108 13.32 -46.94 14.61
N ALA A 109 12.08 -47.12 14.22
CA ALA A 109 11.32 -46.07 13.52
C ALA A 109 10.85 -44.99 14.50
N ASP A 110 10.43 -43.82 13.96
CA ASP A 110 9.82 -42.80 14.77
C ASP A 110 8.55 -43.32 15.48
N GLY A 111 8.41 -42.95 16.74
CA GLY A 111 7.25 -43.33 17.58
C GLY A 111 7.61 -43.73 18.99
N ASP A 112 6.60 -44.11 19.76
CA ASP A 112 6.73 -44.47 21.17
C ASP A 112 7.09 -45.94 21.36
N TYR A 113 8.03 -46.18 22.24
CA TYR A 113 8.50 -47.49 22.69
C TYR A 113 8.33 -47.60 24.20
N THR A 114 7.61 -48.60 24.69
CA THR A 114 7.45 -48.86 26.10
C THR A 114 8.33 -50.06 26.51
N LEU A 115 9.25 -49.82 27.41
CA LEU A 115 10.25 -50.80 27.85
C LEU A 115 10.02 -51.21 29.32
N SER A 116 10.27 -52.49 29.61
CA SER A 116 10.33 -53.01 30.99
C SER A 116 11.42 -54.06 31.10
N VAL A 117 12.05 -54.18 32.28
CA VAL A 117 13.11 -55.15 32.57
C VAL A 117 12.55 -56.27 33.44
N SER A 118 12.91 -57.49 33.12
CA SER A 118 12.69 -58.66 33.99
C SER A 118 14.06 -59.28 34.35
N VAL A 119 14.27 -59.51 35.64
CA VAL A 119 15.45 -60.11 36.23
C VAL A 119 15.10 -61.43 36.86
N GLU A 120 15.92 -62.48 36.69
CA GLU A 120 15.85 -63.77 37.35
C GLU A 120 17.22 -64.02 38.01
N ASP A 121 17.22 -64.37 39.31
CA ASP A 121 18.41 -64.71 40.06
C ASP A 121 18.74 -66.22 40.01
N LYS A 122 19.82 -66.62 40.67
CA LYS A 122 20.26 -68.03 40.77
C LYS A 122 19.29 -68.91 41.58
N ALA A 123 18.50 -68.28 42.46
CA ALA A 123 17.50 -68.98 43.28
C ALA A 123 16.14 -69.14 42.55
N GLY A 124 15.95 -68.46 41.40
CA GLY A 124 14.72 -68.49 40.64
C GLY A 124 13.73 -67.41 41.03
N ASN A 125 14.11 -66.44 41.89
CA ASN A 125 13.28 -65.28 42.13
C ASN A 125 13.21 -64.41 40.89
N THR A 126 12.07 -63.77 40.63
CA THR A 126 11.87 -62.85 39.50
C THR A 126 11.40 -61.50 39.97
N SER A 127 11.95 -60.44 39.38
CA SER A 127 11.55 -59.03 39.66
C SER A 127 11.40 -58.26 38.35
N HIS A 128 10.53 -57.26 38.33
CA HIS A 128 10.20 -56.45 37.15
C HIS A 128 10.33 -54.95 37.46
N SER A 129 10.82 -54.18 36.49
CA SER A 129 10.82 -52.71 36.58
C SER A 129 9.42 -52.10 36.37
N ALA A 130 9.28 -50.84 36.76
CA ALA A 130 8.27 -50.01 36.16
C ALA A 130 8.52 -49.81 34.66
N SER A 131 7.48 -49.51 33.88
CA SER A 131 7.62 -49.24 32.46
C SER A 131 8.26 -47.86 32.21
N LEU A 132 9.17 -47.80 31.25
CA LEU A 132 9.74 -46.58 30.70
C LEU A 132 9.20 -46.38 29.29
N THR A 133 8.58 -45.22 28.98
CA THR A 133 8.25 -44.85 27.63
C THR A 133 9.32 -43.90 27.06
N VAL A 134 9.81 -44.20 25.87
CA VAL A 134 10.78 -43.41 25.13
C VAL A 134 10.21 -43.13 23.74
N THR A 135 10.29 -41.90 23.28
CA THR A 135 9.90 -41.50 21.93
C THR A 135 11.12 -41.32 21.05
N VAL A 136 11.17 -42.09 19.95
CA VAL A 136 12.18 -41.86 18.88
C VAL A 136 11.54 -40.89 17.88
N ASP A 137 12.24 -39.79 17.61
CA ASP A 137 11.82 -38.76 16.65
C ASP A 137 13.03 -38.24 15.88
N THR A 138 13.03 -38.49 14.56
CA THR A 138 14.12 -38.10 13.66
C THR A 138 13.67 -37.02 12.67
N GLN A 139 12.45 -36.50 12.79
CA GLN A 139 11.81 -35.63 11.81
C GLN A 139 11.54 -34.25 12.38
N ILE A 140 11.89 -33.22 11.61
CA ILE A 140 11.50 -31.84 11.92
C ILE A 140 11.20 -31.09 10.62
N ALA A 141 10.22 -30.19 10.65
CA ALA A 141 9.83 -29.36 9.51
C ALA A 141 9.55 -27.92 9.95
N ILE A 142 9.75 -26.99 9.04
CA ILE A 142 9.15 -25.65 9.09
C ILE A 142 8.01 -25.65 8.08
N ASN A 143 6.77 -25.52 8.57
CA ASN A 143 5.59 -25.67 7.73
C ASN A 143 5.27 -24.39 6.94
N ASN A 144 5.48 -23.22 7.56
CA ASN A 144 5.26 -21.92 6.94
C ASN A 144 6.12 -20.84 7.59
N ILE A 145 6.51 -19.85 6.78
CA ILE A 145 7.10 -18.59 7.22
C ILE A 145 6.29 -17.49 6.54
N GLU A 146 5.76 -16.55 7.31
CA GLU A 146 4.90 -15.47 6.85
C GLU A 146 5.42 -14.12 7.33
N LEU A 147 5.43 -13.12 6.46
CA LEU A 147 5.61 -11.71 6.80
C LEU A 147 4.22 -11.15 7.18
N VAL A 148 3.93 -11.03 8.47
CA VAL A 148 2.60 -10.66 8.99
C VAL A 148 2.21 -9.23 8.65
N ASN A 149 3.18 -8.31 8.70
CA ASN A 149 2.97 -6.90 8.34
C ASN A 149 3.36 -6.62 6.89
N ASP A 150 2.97 -7.51 6.00
CA ASP A 150 3.03 -7.38 4.56
C ASP A 150 2.08 -6.26 4.12
N SER A 151 2.61 -5.15 3.66
CA SER A 151 1.84 -3.94 3.34
C SER A 151 1.64 -3.80 1.83
N GLY A 152 0.66 -3.01 1.42
CA GLY A 152 0.38 -2.82 -0.01
C GLY A 152 -0.30 -4.02 -0.67
N ILE A 153 0.44 -4.87 -1.36
CA ILE A 153 -0.07 -6.09 -2.00
C ILE A 153 0.12 -7.26 -1.03
N PRO A 154 -0.95 -7.94 -0.59
CA PRO A 154 -0.82 -9.08 0.32
C PRO A 154 -0.04 -10.25 -0.30
N ASP A 155 0.77 -10.94 0.50
CA ASP A 155 1.48 -12.18 0.18
C ASP A 155 2.60 -12.04 -0.89
N ASP A 156 3.10 -10.81 -1.14
CA ASP A 156 4.23 -10.58 -2.03
C ASP A 156 5.57 -10.42 -1.28
N ASN A 157 5.52 -10.38 0.05
CA ASN A 157 6.66 -10.16 0.94
C ASN A 157 7.36 -8.81 0.72
N LEU A 158 6.62 -7.81 0.26
CA LEU A 158 7.06 -6.43 0.13
C LEU A 158 6.36 -5.58 1.19
N THR A 159 7.13 -4.84 1.99
CA THR A 159 6.56 -4.04 3.07
C THR A 159 7.25 -2.69 3.22
N ASN A 160 6.49 -1.67 3.58
CA ASN A 160 7.03 -0.38 4.00
C ASN A 160 7.36 -0.33 5.51
N ASN A 161 7.19 -1.43 6.22
CA ASN A 161 7.48 -1.49 7.64
C ASN A 161 8.94 -1.87 7.88
N VAL A 162 9.75 -0.92 8.34
CA VAL A 162 11.18 -1.14 8.67
C VAL A 162 11.41 -2.10 9.83
N ARG A 163 10.37 -2.50 10.58
CA ARG A 163 10.42 -3.49 11.64
C ARG A 163 9.52 -4.68 11.29
N PRO A 164 9.96 -5.53 10.35
CA PRO A 164 9.15 -6.64 9.89
C PRO A 164 8.79 -7.59 11.01
N HIS A 165 7.54 -8.06 11.01
CA HIS A 165 7.00 -9.07 11.90
C HIS A 165 6.81 -10.37 11.14
N PHE A 166 7.48 -11.42 11.59
CA PHE A 166 7.39 -12.76 11.01
C PHE A 166 6.65 -13.70 11.94
N GLN A 167 5.84 -14.56 11.34
CA GLN A 167 5.24 -15.70 11.99
C GLN A 167 5.76 -16.98 11.36
N VAL A 168 6.16 -17.95 12.21
CA VAL A 168 6.68 -19.25 11.80
C VAL A 168 5.78 -20.36 12.34
N THR A 169 5.30 -21.23 11.46
CA THR A 169 4.51 -22.40 11.83
C THR A 169 5.36 -23.65 11.74
N VAL A 170 5.41 -24.41 12.82
CA VAL A 170 6.20 -25.64 13.00
C VAL A 170 5.37 -26.71 13.72
N PRO A 171 5.81 -27.99 13.76
CA PRO A 171 5.22 -29.01 14.63
C PRO A 171 5.24 -28.60 16.10
N THR A 172 4.36 -29.19 16.91
CA THR A 172 4.15 -28.80 18.32
C THR A 172 5.24 -29.26 19.29
N ASP A 173 6.10 -30.17 18.85
CA ASP A 173 7.29 -30.68 19.56
C ASP A 173 8.53 -29.78 19.39
N VAL A 174 8.48 -28.81 18.45
CA VAL A 174 9.52 -27.79 18.31
C VAL A 174 9.56 -26.92 19.56
N ASN A 175 10.76 -26.81 20.15
CA ASN A 175 10.99 -26.08 21.39
C ASN A 175 11.83 -24.80 21.25
N VAL A 176 12.49 -24.62 20.07
CA VAL A 176 13.24 -23.41 19.76
C VAL A 176 13.04 -23.04 18.29
N VAL A 177 12.68 -21.79 18.05
CA VAL A 177 12.69 -21.17 16.72
C VAL A 177 13.52 -19.89 16.79
N ARG A 178 14.49 -19.74 15.89
CA ARG A 178 15.33 -18.55 15.83
C ARG A 178 15.48 -18.04 14.40
N LEU A 179 15.64 -16.72 14.28
CA LEU A 179 15.64 -16.00 13.01
C LEU A 179 16.95 -15.23 12.82
N SER A 180 17.39 -15.10 11.57
CA SER A 180 18.56 -14.34 11.17
C SER A 180 18.32 -13.68 9.81
N ILE A 181 18.76 -12.41 9.64
CA ILE A 181 18.76 -11.70 8.34
C ILE A 181 20.17 -11.38 7.84
N ASP A 182 21.20 -11.89 8.49
CA ASP A 182 22.61 -11.67 8.15
C ASP A 182 23.35 -12.94 7.73
N GLY A 183 22.59 -13.95 7.26
CA GLY A 183 23.13 -15.23 6.82
C GLY A 183 23.58 -16.13 7.97
N GLY A 184 22.94 -16.04 9.14
CA GLY A 184 23.20 -16.90 10.30
C GLY A 184 24.35 -16.44 11.19
N LYS A 185 24.84 -15.22 11.03
CA LYS A 185 25.89 -14.66 11.90
C LYS A 185 25.35 -14.25 13.26
N THR A 186 24.16 -13.65 13.26
CA THR A 186 23.43 -13.31 14.48
C THR A 186 22.04 -13.95 14.43
N TRP A 187 21.60 -14.49 15.60
CA TRP A 187 20.34 -15.19 15.72
C TRP A 187 19.48 -14.59 16.83
N PHE A 188 18.20 -14.47 16.57
CA PHE A 188 17.20 -13.97 17.50
C PHE A 188 16.13 -15.04 17.76
N ASN A 189 15.83 -15.30 19.01
CA ASN A 189 14.80 -16.28 19.38
C ASN A 189 13.40 -15.69 19.17
N ALA A 190 12.56 -16.44 18.48
CA ALA A 190 11.13 -16.18 18.41
C ALA A 190 10.45 -16.51 19.75
N THR A 191 9.28 -15.95 19.94
CA THR A 191 8.41 -16.22 21.10
C THR A 191 7.25 -17.09 20.66
N GLN A 192 7.00 -18.19 21.35
CA GLN A 192 5.86 -19.04 21.06
C GLN A 192 4.55 -18.28 21.35
N SER A 193 3.63 -18.31 20.41
CA SER A 193 2.30 -17.70 20.56
C SER A 193 1.40 -18.54 21.48
N ALA A 194 0.17 -18.06 21.75
CA ALA A 194 -0.84 -18.83 22.47
C ALA A 194 -1.30 -20.08 21.67
N THR A 195 -1.09 -20.10 20.36
CA THR A 195 -1.39 -21.23 19.50
C THR A 195 -0.16 -22.15 19.44
N PRO A 196 -0.28 -23.43 19.85
CA PRO A 196 0.83 -24.38 19.78
C PRO A 196 1.38 -24.51 18.36
N GLY A 197 2.71 -24.56 18.23
CA GLY A 197 3.39 -24.67 16.94
C GLY A 197 3.48 -23.36 16.16
N VAL A 198 3.00 -22.23 16.70
CA VAL A 198 3.11 -20.90 16.07
C VAL A 198 4.07 -20.03 16.88
N TRP A 199 5.03 -19.43 16.19
CA TRP A 199 6.10 -18.62 16.78
C TRP A 199 6.16 -17.26 16.10
N ASP A 200 6.31 -16.19 16.88
CA ASP A 200 6.30 -14.80 16.42
C ASP A 200 7.63 -14.12 16.73
N TYR A 201 8.09 -13.29 15.80
CA TYR A 201 9.20 -12.39 16.02
C TYR A 201 9.02 -11.07 15.26
N THR A 202 9.11 -9.96 15.99
CA THR A 202 9.16 -8.61 15.42
C THR A 202 10.57 -8.05 15.55
N TRP A 203 11.12 -7.56 14.46
CA TRP A 203 12.44 -6.93 14.47
C TRP A 203 12.44 -5.69 15.35
N LEU A 204 13.38 -5.60 16.30
CA LEU A 204 13.44 -4.49 17.27
C LEU A 204 14.17 -3.26 16.73
N ALA A 205 15.10 -3.45 15.81
CA ALA A 205 15.82 -2.40 15.11
C ALA A 205 15.30 -2.25 13.68
N ASP A 206 15.47 -1.06 13.12
CA ASP A 206 15.07 -0.83 11.74
C ASP A 206 15.94 -1.67 10.78
N VAL A 207 15.28 -2.42 9.91
CA VAL A 207 15.91 -3.15 8.80
C VAL A 207 16.03 -2.16 7.65
N GLY A 208 17.18 -2.13 7.00
CA GLY A 208 17.47 -1.20 5.90
C GLY A 208 16.61 -1.45 4.67
N GLU A 209 16.56 -0.45 3.83
CA GLU A 209 15.89 -0.46 2.52
C GLU A 209 16.42 -1.58 1.61
N GLY A 210 15.55 -2.21 0.81
CA GLY A 210 15.90 -3.16 -0.23
C GLY A 210 15.64 -4.63 0.12
N LYS A 211 16.28 -5.52 -0.64
CA LYS A 211 16.08 -6.97 -0.55
C LYS A 211 16.83 -7.59 0.62
N HIS A 212 16.16 -8.47 1.35
CA HIS A 212 16.68 -9.24 2.47
C HIS A 212 16.27 -10.70 2.36
N THR A 213 17.08 -11.58 2.95
CA THR A 213 16.77 -12.99 3.10
C THR A 213 16.67 -13.31 4.59
N LEU A 214 15.50 -13.69 5.05
CA LEU A 214 15.28 -14.25 6.36
C LEU A 214 15.71 -15.73 6.34
N THR A 215 16.53 -16.15 7.31
CA THR A 215 16.81 -17.56 7.60
C THR A 215 16.19 -17.92 8.94
N VAL A 216 15.33 -18.92 8.94
CA VAL A 216 14.70 -19.49 10.14
C VAL A 216 15.36 -20.83 10.45
N GLU A 217 15.74 -21.06 11.70
CA GLU A 217 16.16 -22.36 12.20
C GLU A 217 15.17 -22.82 13.28
N ALA A 218 14.68 -24.04 13.16
CA ALA A 218 13.86 -24.70 14.16
C ALA A 218 14.64 -25.87 14.80
N THR A 219 14.45 -26.07 16.10
CA THR A 219 14.97 -27.23 16.85
C THR A 219 13.81 -27.83 17.63
N ASP A 220 13.63 -29.15 17.58
CA ASP A 220 12.60 -29.87 18.35
C ASP A 220 13.15 -30.38 19.69
N LYS A 221 12.30 -31.04 20.47
CA LYS A 221 12.66 -31.62 21.76
C LYS A 221 13.65 -32.78 21.65
N ALA A 222 13.55 -33.56 20.57
CA ALA A 222 14.48 -34.64 20.28
C ALA A 222 15.88 -34.15 19.81
N GLY A 223 16.02 -32.84 19.51
CA GLY A 223 17.28 -32.21 19.09
C GLY A 223 17.50 -32.19 17.57
N ASN A 224 16.48 -32.55 16.76
CA ASN A 224 16.58 -32.40 15.33
C ASN A 224 16.57 -30.91 14.97
N LYS A 225 17.25 -30.57 13.85
CA LYS A 225 17.34 -29.19 13.36
C LYS A 225 17.02 -29.10 11.89
N THR A 226 16.32 -28.05 11.54
CA THR A 226 16.06 -27.72 10.14
C THR A 226 16.12 -26.21 9.91
N THR A 227 16.38 -25.80 8.66
CA THR A 227 16.43 -24.39 8.26
C THR A 227 15.61 -24.16 7.02
N GLN A 228 14.95 -22.98 6.94
CA GLN A 228 14.23 -22.52 5.78
C GLN A 228 14.47 -21.03 5.58
N GLN A 229 14.34 -20.55 4.33
CA GLN A 229 14.55 -19.14 4.00
C GLN A 229 13.28 -18.54 3.39
N LEU A 230 13.11 -17.22 3.63
CA LEU A 230 12.11 -16.37 3.01
C LEU A 230 12.81 -15.10 2.52
N ASP A 231 12.66 -14.79 1.23
CA ASP A 231 13.10 -13.50 0.69
C ASP A 231 11.99 -12.48 0.90
N PHE A 232 12.36 -11.26 1.34
CA PHE A 232 11.44 -10.15 1.53
C PHE A 232 12.10 -8.82 1.16
N ILE A 233 11.30 -7.79 0.97
CA ILE A 233 11.77 -6.46 0.57
C ILE A 233 11.22 -5.43 1.55
N ILE A 234 12.10 -4.54 2.02
CA ILE A 234 11.71 -3.29 2.69
C ILE A 234 11.76 -2.19 1.64
N ASP A 235 10.63 -1.51 1.43
CA ASP A 235 10.51 -0.37 0.55
C ASP A 235 9.72 0.74 1.24
N THR A 236 10.40 1.80 1.61
CA THR A 236 9.85 2.98 2.26
C THR A 236 9.91 4.22 1.39
N LEU A 237 10.38 4.07 0.16
CA LEU A 237 10.69 5.16 -0.75
C LEU A 237 9.56 5.36 -1.74
N LEU A 238 9.04 6.56 -1.79
CA LEU A 238 8.11 7.00 -2.83
C LEU A 238 8.37 8.48 -3.13
N SER A 239 8.53 8.82 -4.40
CA SER A 239 8.76 10.18 -4.86
C SER A 239 7.53 11.06 -4.66
N GLU A 240 7.74 12.35 -4.36
CA GLU A 240 6.65 13.32 -4.31
C GLU A 240 6.18 13.63 -5.73
N PRO A 241 4.91 13.33 -6.10
CA PRO A 241 4.41 13.53 -7.44
C PRO A 241 4.21 15.02 -7.75
N THR A 242 4.19 15.36 -9.04
CA THR A 242 3.89 16.70 -9.53
C THR A 242 2.72 16.68 -10.50
N ILE A 243 2.02 17.83 -10.62
CA ILE A 243 0.92 18.01 -11.55
C ILE A 243 1.03 19.36 -12.22
N VAL A 244 0.79 19.40 -13.53
CA VAL A 244 0.71 20.63 -14.32
C VAL A 244 -0.42 20.54 -15.31
N LEU A 245 -1.02 21.67 -15.67
CA LEU A 245 -1.95 21.79 -16.80
C LEU A 245 -1.17 21.52 -18.10
N ASP A 246 -1.72 20.70 -19.01
CA ASP A 246 -1.08 20.48 -20.32
C ASP A 246 -0.97 21.81 -21.05
N ASN A 247 0.21 22.10 -21.59
CA ASN A 247 0.50 23.35 -22.27
C ASN A 247 -0.39 23.58 -23.51
N THR A 248 -1.00 22.55 -24.09
CA THR A 248 -1.97 22.67 -25.18
C THR A 248 -3.33 23.17 -24.69
N ASP A 249 -3.71 22.80 -23.47
CA ASP A 249 -4.97 23.16 -22.84
C ASP A 249 -4.87 24.42 -21.97
N ASP A 250 -3.67 24.89 -21.65
CA ASP A 250 -3.41 26.18 -21.03
C ASP A 250 -3.59 27.27 -22.10
N SER A 251 -4.81 27.77 -22.26
CA SER A 251 -5.20 28.69 -23.32
C SER A 251 -4.83 30.15 -22.98
N GLY A 252 -4.96 31.07 -23.92
CA GLY A 252 -4.61 32.47 -23.69
C GLY A 252 -3.16 32.69 -23.32
N THR A 253 -2.89 33.17 -22.11
CA THR A 253 -1.54 33.39 -21.58
C THR A 253 -1.00 32.11 -20.98
N LYS A 254 0.08 31.58 -21.52
CA LYS A 254 0.66 30.32 -21.06
C LYS A 254 1.31 30.42 -19.68
N GLY A 255 1.08 29.43 -18.83
CA GLY A 255 1.67 29.30 -17.50
C GLY A 255 0.92 30.01 -16.37
N ASP A 256 -0.26 30.56 -16.65
CA ASP A 256 -1.09 31.20 -15.62
C ASP A 256 -2.19 30.27 -15.05
N ASN A 257 -2.32 29.05 -15.61
CA ASN A 257 -3.31 28.04 -15.24
C ASN A 257 -4.76 28.52 -15.43
N LEU A 258 -5.01 29.43 -16.34
CA LEU A 258 -6.32 29.89 -16.77
C LEU A 258 -6.64 29.31 -18.15
N THR A 259 -7.79 28.66 -18.30
CA THR A 259 -8.10 27.94 -19.55
C THR A 259 -9.56 28.12 -19.96
N ASN A 260 -9.80 28.23 -21.28
CA ASN A 260 -11.13 28.12 -21.87
C ASN A 260 -11.49 26.68 -22.29
N VAL A 261 -10.63 25.71 -22.00
CA VAL A 261 -10.88 24.30 -22.25
C VAL A 261 -11.66 23.72 -21.07
N ASN A 262 -12.91 23.31 -21.28
CA ASN A 262 -13.76 22.76 -20.24
C ASN A 262 -13.55 21.27 -19.93
N LYS A 263 -12.56 20.64 -20.57
CA LYS A 263 -12.03 19.30 -20.28
C LYS A 263 -10.52 19.32 -20.36
N PRO A 264 -9.87 20.06 -19.45
CA PRO A 264 -8.41 20.20 -19.53
C PRO A 264 -7.70 18.91 -19.16
N THR A 265 -6.60 18.63 -19.83
CA THR A 265 -5.70 17.53 -19.55
C THR A 265 -4.60 17.99 -18.59
N PHE A 266 -4.28 17.15 -17.61
CA PHE A 266 -3.19 17.39 -16.68
C PHE A 266 -2.12 16.33 -16.84
N LEU A 267 -0.86 16.76 -16.85
CA LEU A 267 0.30 15.89 -16.92
C LEU A 267 0.85 15.70 -15.50
N LEU A 268 1.13 14.44 -15.17
CA LEU A 268 1.67 14.06 -13.87
C LEU A 268 3.13 13.65 -14.03
N GLY A 269 3.98 14.22 -13.21
CA GLY A 269 5.40 13.93 -13.18
C GLY A 269 5.85 13.29 -11.88
N ASN A 270 7.09 12.81 -11.88
CA ASN A 270 7.75 12.24 -10.72
C ASN A 270 6.99 11.04 -10.12
N ILE A 271 6.45 10.18 -11.00
CA ILE A 271 5.73 8.96 -10.64
C ILE A 271 6.70 7.79 -10.78
N ASP A 272 6.96 7.08 -9.68
CA ASP A 272 7.88 5.96 -9.63
C ASP A 272 7.36 4.76 -10.44
N ALA A 273 8.25 3.85 -10.79
CA ALA A 273 7.93 2.75 -11.71
C ALA A 273 7.00 1.71 -11.07
N ASP A 274 7.06 1.56 -9.76
CA ASP A 274 6.28 0.70 -8.88
C ASP A 274 4.98 1.34 -8.35
N ALA A 275 4.65 2.55 -8.84
CA ALA A 275 3.38 3.19 -8.53
C ALA A 275 2.19 2.32 -8.97
N ARG A 276 1.39 1.88 -8.00
CA ARG A 276 0.22 1.02 -8.18
C ARG A 276 -1.06 1.80 -8.44
N TYR A 277 -1.29 2.83 -7.64
CA TYR A 277 -2.45 3.70 -7.76
C TYR A 277 -2.01 5.13 -7.92
N VAL A 278 -2.42 5.74 -9.03
CA VAL A 278 -2.20 7.16 -9.33
C VAL A 278 -3.56 7.81 -9.55
N THR A 279 -3.98 8.66 -8.61
CA THR A 279 -5.27 9.32 -8.62
C THR A 279 -5.10 10.82 -8.43
N VAL A 280 -6.05 11.59 -8.94
CA VAL A 280 -6.12 13.04 -8.75
C VAL A 280 -7.43 13.40 -8.07
N GLU A 281 -7.31 14.00 -6.91
CA GLU A 281 -8.41 14.58 -6.18
C GLU A 281 -8.66 15.98 -6.69
N VAL A 282 -9.89 16.27 -7.11
CA VAL A 282 -10.33 17.55 -7.64
C VAL A 282 -11.38 18.14 -6.70
N GLN A 283 -11.15 19.39 -6.27
CA GLN A 283 -12.10 20.14 -5.44
C GLN A 283 -12.65 21.35 -6.19
N HIS A 284 -13.96 21.51 -6.24
CA HIS A 284 -14.64 22.65 -6.83
C HIS A 284 -15.96 22.91 -6.11
N GLY A 285 -16.24 24.16 -5.73
CA GLY A 285 -17.52 24.58 -5.13
C GLY A 285 -17.95 23.77 -3.90
N GLY A 286 -17.00 23.22 -3.12
CA GLY A 286 -17.27 22.36 -1.95
C GLY A 286 -17.54 20.89 -2.30
N THR A 287 -17.49 20.51 -3.56
CA THR A 287 -17.57 19.12 -4.03
C THR A 287 -16.18 18.55 -4.26
N LYS A 288 -16.06 17.22 -4.11
CA LYS A 288 -14.84 16.47 -4.29
C LYS A 288 -15.06 15.34 -5.28
N GLU A 289 -14.20 15.23 -6.28
CA GLU A 289 -14.15 14.15 -7.27
C GLU A 289 -12.77 13.51 -7.23
N VAL A 290 -12.70 12.21 -7.52
CA VAL A 290 -11.43 11.48 -7.66
C VAL A 290 -11.34 10.92 -9.07
N LEU A 291 -10.32 11.32 -9.79
CA LEU A 291 -10.01 10.87 -11.15
C LEU A 291 -8.85 9.86 -11.10
N THR A 292 -8.95 8.78 -11.87
CA THR A 292 -7.86 7.82 -12.05
C THR A 292 -6.98 8.27 -13.21
N ALA A 293 -5.69 8.43 -12.96
CA ALA A 293 -4.73 8.75 -14.00
C ALA A 293 -4.39 7.54 -14.87
N THR A 294 -4.01 7.79 -16.12
CA THR A 294 -3.61 6.76 -17.07
C THR A 294 -2.18 7.02 -17.57
N LYS A 295 -1.41 5.93 -17.74
CA LYS A 295 -0.07 5.99 -18.31
C LYS A 295 -0.17 5.82 -19.82
N GLY A 296 0.22 6.86 -20.57
CA GLY A 296 0.23 6.81 -22.04
C GLY A 296 1.33 5.91 -22.59
N ALA A 297 1.29 5.65 -23.90
CA ALA A 297 2.29 4.84 -24.60
C ALA A 297 3.73 5.40 -24.50
N THR A 298 3.87 6.70 -24.29
CA THR A 298 5.15 7.39 -24.06
C THR A 298 5.67 7.27 -22.64
N GLY A 299 4.91 6.63 -21.74
CA GLY A 299 5.25 6.51 -20.33
C GLY A 299 4.82 7.71 -19.47
N ILE A 300 4.21 8.74 -20.06
CA ILE A 300 3.71 9.92 -19.35
C ILE A 300 2.36 9.61 -18.71
N TRP A 301 2.21 9.92 -17.45
CA TRP A 301 0.95 9.85 -16.75
C TRP A 301 0.12 11.11 -17.00
N SER A 302 -1.16 10.94 -17.26
CA SER A 302 -2.10 12.03 -17.47
C SER A 302 -3.48 11.74 -16.94
N VAL A 303 -4.24 12.79 -16.71
CA VAL A 303 -5.64 12.71 -16.31
C VAL A 303 -6.44 13.78 -17.04
N THR A 304 -7.64 13.44 -17.51
CA THR A 304 -8.60 14.35 -18.11
C THR A 304 -9.95 14.09 -17.46
N PRO A 305 -10.73 15.12 -17.07
CA PRO A 305 -12.07 14.95 -16.50
C PRO A 305 -12.99 14.14 -17.40
N THR A 306 -13.83 13.31 -16.81
CA THR A 306 -14.82 12.52 -17.56
C THR A 306 -15.95 13.38 -18.13
N GLY A 307 -16.36 14.42 -17.37
CA GLY A 307 -17.36 15.41 -17.73
C GLY A 307 -16.75 16.77 -18.11
N THR A 308 -17.58 17.69 -18.61
CA THR A 308 -17.21 19.10 -18.78
C THR A 308 -17.25 19.82 -17.44
N TRP A 309 -16.21 20.60 -17.16
CA TRP A 309 -16.15 21.49 -16.01
C TRP A 309 -16.91 22.81 -16.31
N ALA A 310 -17.57 23.34 -15.31
CA ALA A 310 -18.15 24.68 -15.36
C ALA A 310 -17.08 25.74 -15.11
N ASP A 311 -17.38 26.99 -15.42
CA ASP A 311 -16.48 28.09 -15.11
C ASP A 311 -16.24 28.21 -13.60
N GLY A 312 -15.00 28.48 -13.21
CA GLY A 312 -14.56 28.64 -11.82
C GLY A 312 -13.24 27.96 -11.49
N ASP A 313 -12.86 28.02 -10.21
CA ASP A 313 -11.59 27.50 -9.71
C ASP A 313 -11.69 26.03 -9.31
N TYR A 314 -10.71 25.24 -9.74
CA TYR A 314 -10.51 23.84 -9.43
C TYR A 314 -9.17 23.65 -8.75
N THR A 315 -9.16 23.01 -7.59
CA THR A 315 -7.91 22.63 -6.90
C THR A 315 -7.67 21.12 -7.04
N LEU A 316 -6.52 20.77 -7.58
CA LEU A 316 -6.14 19.39 -7.88
C LEU A 316 -4.96 18.95 -7.01
N THR A 317 -5.03 17.74 -6.47
CA THR A 317 -3.94 17.11 -5.70
C THR A 317 -3.75 15.67 -6.20
N VAL A 318 -2.55 15.31 -6.59
CA VAL A 318 -2.20 13.93 -6.97
C VAL A 318 -1.97 13.12 -5.70
N ARG A 319 -2.51 11.90 -5.66
CA ARG A 319 -2.19 10.87 -4.69
C ARG A 319 -1.57 9.68 -5.42
N VAL A 320 -0.41 9.28 -5.00
CA VAL A 320 0.27 8.06 -5.48
C VAL A 320 0.38 7.08 -4.33
N GLU A 321 0.18 5.80 -4.64
CA GLU A 321 0.43 4.67 -3.75
C GLU A 321 1.22 3.63 -4.55
N ASP A 322 2.31 3.11 -3.96
CA ASP A 322 3.14 2.08 -4.58
C ASP A 322 2.73 0.65 -4.17
N ASP A 323 3.47 -0.33 -4.64
CA ASP A 323 3.23 -1.75 -4.35
C ASP A 323 3.48 -2.09 -2.87
N ALA A 324 4.41 -1.38 -2.20
CA ALA A 324 4.69 -1.54 -0.77
C ALA A 324 3.66 -0.84 0.15
N GLY A 325 2.73 -0.05 -0.42
CA GLY A 325 1.71 0.70 0.32
C GLY A 325 2.19 2.05 0.85
N ASN A 326 3.32 2.60 0.36
CA ASN A 326 3.68 3.98 0.64
C ASN A 326 2.73 4.92 -0.09
N VAL A 327 2.41 6.06 0.53
CA VAL A 327 1.52 7.07 -0.03
C VAL A 327 2.18 8.44 -0.02
N LYS A 328 2.13 9.13 -1.17
CA LYS A 328 2.58 10.52 -1.32
C LYS A 328 1.54 11.36 -2.04
N TYR A 329 1.57 12.64 -1.75
CA TYR A 329 0.71 13.65 -2.34
C TYR A 329 1.53 14.75 -3.00
N SER A 330 1.01 15.32 -4.10
CA SER A 330 1.59 16.52 -4.71
C SER A 330 1.26 17.77 -3.89
N ALA A 331 2.01 18.85 -4.14
CA ALA A 331 1.49 20.18 -3.89
C ALA A 331 0.17 20.38 -4.66
N PRO A 332 -0.81 21.16 -4.12
CA PRO A 332 -2.04 21.45 -4.83
C PRO A 332 -1.79 22.38 -6.03
N LEU A 333 -2.44 22.08 -7.16
CA LEU A 333 -2.51 22.94 -8.33
C LEU A 333 -3.89 23.59 -8.39
N THR A 334 -3.97 24.91 -8.50
CA THR A 334 -5.24 25.60 -8.80
C THR A 334 -5.27 25.98 -10.27
N VAL A 335 -6.38 25.63 -10.93
CA VAL A 335 -6.69 25.95 -12.33
C VAL A 335 -8.04 26.62 -12.40
N THR A 336 -8.15 27.70 -13.14
CA THR A 336 -9.42 28.39 -13.40
C THR A 336 -9.92 28.06 -14.80
N VAL A 337 -11.15 27.56 -14.89
CA VAL A 337 -11.85 27.39 -16.17
C VAL A 337 -12.70 28.64 -16.40
N ASP A 338 -12.55 29.25 -17.56
CA ASP A 338 -13.33 30.39 -17.99
C ASP A 338 -13.62 30.26 -19.50
N THR A 339 -14.87 29.96 -19.82
CA THR A 339 -15.30 29.67 -21.20
C THR A 339 -16.12 30.78 -21.81
N GLN A 340 -16.30 31.91 -21.10
CA GLN A 340 -17.25 32.95 -21.48
C GLN A 340 -16.58 34.32 -21.56
N ILE A 341 -17.01 35.10 -22.58
CA ILE A 341 -16.66 36.49 -22.75
C ILE A 341 -17.83 37.26 -23.32
N THR A 342 -18.05 38.52 -22.86
CA THR A 342 -19.07 39.44 -23.38
C THR A 342 -18.47 40.76 -23.80
N ILE A 343 -19.17 41.46 -24.68
CA ILE A 343 -19.02 42.90 -24.89
C ILE A 343 -20.30 43.53 -24.35
N ASP A 344 -20.19 44.30 -23.27
CA ASP A 344 -21.36 44.79 -22.55
C ASP A 344 -21.98 46.00 -23.26
N VAL A 345 -21.12 46.94 -23.69
CA VAL A 345 -21.56 48.17 -24.37
C VAL A 345 -20.52 48.62 -25.38
N ILE A 346 -21.01 49.04 -26.55
CA ILE A 346 -20.23 49.84 -27.54
C ILE A 346 -20.93 51.19 -27.66
N GLU A 347 -20.17 52.28 -27.47
CA GLU A 347 -20.64 53.65 -27.46
C GLU A 347 -19.86 54.50 -28.43
N LEU A 348 -20.55 55.32 -29.26
CA LEU A 348 -19.98 56.41 -29.97
C LEU A 348 -19.92 57.63 -29.01
N VAL A 349 -18.72 57.95 -28.49
CA VAL A 349 -18.55 58.96 -27.42
C VAL A 349 -18.81 60.40 -27.95
N ASN A 350 -18.38 60.69 -29.16
CA ASN A 350 -18.63 61.98 -29.84
C ASN A 350 -19.90 61.93 -30.72
N ASP A 351 -20.98 61.40 -30.14
CA ASP A 351 -22.33 61.37 -30.68
C ASP A 351 -22.94 62.80 -30.57
N ASN A 352 -22.84 63.55 -31.67
CA ASN A 352 -23.17 64.96 -31.69
C ASN A 352 -24.65 65.14 -32.13
N GLY A 353 -25.34 66.07 -31.56
CA GLY A 353 -26.73 66.34 -31.89
C GLY A 353 -27.72 65.67 -30.94
N ILE A 354 -28.36 64.57 -31.34
CA ILE A 354 -29.28 63.78 -30.49
C ILE A 354 -28.51 62.62 -29.86
N PRO A 355 -28.30 62.64 -28.55
CA PRO A 355 -27.51 61.56 -27.91
C PRO A 355 -28.18 60.17 -28.08
N GLY A 356 -27.40 59.15 -28.47
CA GLY A 356 -27.82 57.76 -28.60
C GLY A 356 -28.39 57.37 -29.96
N ASP A 357 -28.34 58.25 -30.96
CA ASP A 357 -28.72 57.91 -32.33
C ASP A 357 -27.53 57.47 -33.23
N ASN A 358 -26.30 57.49 -32.67
CA ASN A 358 -25.06 57.13 -33.34
C ASN A 358 -24.79 57.95 -34.61
N LEU A 359 -25.26 59.18 -34.68
CA LEU A 359 -25.02 60.11 -35.73
C LEU A 359 -24.06 61.20 -35.27
N THR A 360 -22.96 61.44 -36.02
CA THR A 360 -21.98 62.44 -35.62
C THR A 360 -21.50 63.26 -36.83
N ASN A 361 -21.19 64.52 -36.61
CA ASN A 361 -20.49 65.34 -37.58
C ASN A 361 -18.95 65.31 -37.42
N ASP A 362 -18.43 64.51 -36.47
CA ASP A 362 -17.02 64.34 -36.27
C ASP A 362 -16.45 63.27 -37.21
N VAL A 363 -15.61 63.63 -38.16
CA VAL A 363 -14.96 62.71 -39.10
C VAL A 363 -13.95 61.76 -38.44
N ARG A 364 -13.63 62.02 -37.16
CA ARG A 364 -12.75 61.15 -36.34
C ARG A 364 -13.50 60.57 -35.19
N PRO A 365 -14.36 59.59 -35.43
CA PRO A 365 -15.21 59.03 -34.40
C PRO A 365 -14.41 58.47 -33.26
N HIS A 366 -14.89 58.72 -32.03
CA HIS A 366 -14.34 58.18 -30.79
C HIS A 366 -15.32 57.13 -30.23
N PHE A 367 -14.79 55.90 -30.06
CA PHE A 367 -15.58 54.80 -29.51
C PHE A 367 -15.06 54.41 -28.16
N ARG A 368 -16.00 54.04 -27.29
CA ARG A 368 -15.76 53.42 -25.99
C ARG A 368 -16.43 52.05 -25.97
N VAL A 369 -15.66 51.07 -25.53
CA VAL A 369 -16.12 49.66 -25.36
C VAL A 369 -16.04 49.27 -23.91
N THR A 370 -17.13 48.83 -23.33
CA THR A 370 -17.20 48.28 -21.98
C THR A 370 -17.27 46.78 -22.06
N VAL A 371 -16.41 46.09 -21.33
CA VAL A 371 -16.24 44.63 -21.29
C VAL A 371 -15.95 44.18 -19.86
N PRO A 372 -16.01 42.87 -19.50
CA PRO A 372 -15.53 42.33 -18.24
C PRO A 372 -14.08 42.70 -17.94
N GLY A 373 -13.71 42.69 -16.65
CA GLY A 373 -12.41 43.17 -16.21
C GLY A 373 -11.21 42.22 -16.54
N ASP A 374 -11.48 41.02 -16.96
CA ASP A 374 -10.54 39.96 -17.40
C ASP A 374 -10.17 40.06 -18.89
N VAL A 375 -10.90 40.88 -19.68
CA VAL A 375 -10.58 41.17 -21.09
C VAL A 375 -9.21 41.85 -21.17
N ASN A 376 -8.29 41.27 -21.96
CA ASN A 376 -6.91 41.74 -22.13
C ASN A 376 -6.63 42.38 -23.49
N GLU A 377 -7.54 42.25 -24.46
CA GLU A 377 -7.44 42.88 -25.77
C GLU A 377 -8.81 43.25 -26.34
N VAL A 378 -8.93 44.50 -26.80
CA VAL A 378 -10.06 44.96 -27.60
C VAL A 378 -9.52 45.57 -28.90
N ARG A 379 -10.04 45.15 -30.03
CA ARG A 379 -9.70 45.69 -31.34
C ARG A 379 -10.94 45.99 -32.16
N LEU A 380 -10.80 47.02 -33.01
CA LEU A 380 -11.85 47.61 -33.75
C LEU A 380 -11.55 47.58 -35.25
N SER A 381 -12.59 47.43 -36.07
CA SER A 381 -12.51 47.48 -37.53
C SER A 381 -13.77 48.23 -38.08
N ILE A 382 -13.59 49.09 -39.08
CA ILE A 382 -14.66 49.75 -39.84
C ILE A 382 -14.70 49.30 -41.29
N ASP A 383 -13.93 48.30 -41.67
CA ASP A 383 -13.81 47.76 -43.01
C ASP A 383 -14.22 46.29 -43.14
N GLY A 384 -15.10 45.83 -42.21
CA GLY A 384 -15.59 44.45 -42.19
C GLY A 384 -14.54 43.44 -41.75
N GLY A 385 -13.58 43.84 -40.91
CA GLY A 385 -12.56 42.94 -40.37
C GLY A 385 -11.32 42.77 -41.25
N ASN A 386 -11.20 43.56 -42.33
CA ASN A 386 -10.00 43.52 -43.18
C ASN A 386 -8.77 44.15 -42.50
N THR A 387 -9.00 45.23 -41.74
CA THR A 387 -7.96 45.83 -40.90
C THR A 387 -8.47 46.02 -39.49
N TRP A 388 -7.60 45.75 -38.52
CA TRP A 388 -7.92 45.87 -37.10
C TRP A 388 -6.99 46.85 -36.41
N VAL A 389 -7.56 47.66 -35.54
CA VAL A 389 -6.84 48.59 -34.67
C VAL A 389 -7.08 48.21 -33.22
N ARG A 390 -6.05 48.36 -32.38
CA ARG A 390 -6.18 48.03 -30.95
C ARG A 390 -6.64 49.25 -30.17
N ALA A 391 -7.63 49.07 -29.31
CA ALA A 391 -8.10 50.09 -28.37
C ALA A 391 -7.09 50.23 -27.21
N THR A 392 -7.14 51.35 -26.55
CA THR A 392 -6.33 51.61 -25.36
C THR A 392 -7.22 51.43 -24.11
N GLN A 393 -6.74 50.61 -23.18
CA GLN A 393 -7.39 50.41 -21.92
C GLN A 393 -7.22 51.63 -21.01
N GLY A 394 -8.29 52.19 -20.54
CA GLY A 394 -8.35 53.24 -19.51
C GLY A 394 -8.38 52.64 -18.11
N THR A 395 -9.57 52.53 -17.55
CA THR A 395 -9.85 51.77 -16.32
C THR A 395 -10.16 50.32 -16.67
N ALA A 396 -10.12 49.40 -15.70
CA ALA A 396 -10.43 47.97 -15.93
C ALA A 396 -11.83 47.84 -16.56
N GLY A 397 -11.90 47.10 -17.67
CA GLY A 397 -13.11 46.88 -18.41
C GLY A 397 -13.55 48.02 -19.34
N ILE A 398 -12.84 49.15 -19.41
CA ILE A 398 -13.14 50.27 -20.31
C ILE A 398 -12.00 50.47 -21.29
N TRP A 399 -12.35 50.46 -22.59
CA TRP A 399 -11.44 50.59 -23.70
C TRP A 399 -11.88 51.72 -24.63
N ASP A 400 -10.94 52.65 -24.97
CA ASP A 400 -11.24 53.81 -25.79
C ASP A 400 -10.36 53.75 -27.07
N TYR A 401 -10.96 54.20 -28.18
CA TYR A 401 -10.25 54.39 -29.43
C TYR A 401 -10.84 55.57 -30.22
N THR A 402 -9.99 56.51 -30.59
CA THR A 402 -10.31 57.61 -31.52
C THR A 402 -9.68 57.31 -32.89
N TRP A 403 -10.50 57.37 -33.95
CA TRP A 403 -9.98 57.15 -35.30
C TRP A 403 -9.00 58.24 -35.70
N PRO A 404 -7.76 57.93 -36.08
CA PRO A 404 -6.73 58.95 -36.34
C PRO A 404 -6.86 59.61 -37.73
N LYS A 405 -7.63 59.02 -38.63
CA LYS A 405 -7.88 59.52 -40.01
C LYS A 405 -9.36 59.82 -40.19
N ASP A 406 -9.63 60.75 -41.09
CA ASP A 406 -11.00 61.12 -41.41
C ASP A 406 -11.77 59.94 -42.04
N VAL A 407 -12.93 59.64 -41.49
CA VAL A 407 -13.89 58.67 -42.01
C VAL A 407 -14.85 59.42 -42.91
N THR A 408 -15.22 58.87 -44.07
CA THR A 408 -16.12 59.52 -45.05
C THR A 408 -17.54 59.64 -44.55
N ASP A 409 -18.29 60.64 -45.09
CA ASP A 409 -19.75 60.74 -44.83
C ASP A 409 -20.46 59.45 -45.26
N GLY A 410 -21.48 59.09 -44.50
CA GLY A 410 -22.36 57.95 -44.76
C GLY A 410 -22.42 56.96 -43.59
N LEU A 411 -23.20 55.89 -43.81
CA LEU A 411 -23.37 54.79 -42.84
C LEU A 411 -22.13 53.91 -42.85
N HIS A 412 -21.65 53.61 -41.65
CA HIS A 412 -20.54 52.71 -41.35
C HIS A 412 -20.90 51.67 -40.33
N THR A 413 -20.31 50.50 -40.35
CA THR A 413 -20.44 49.47 -39.33
C THR A 413 -19.09 49.29 -38.62
N LEU A 414 -19.05 49.59 -37.34
CA LEU A 414 -17.94 49.26 -36.48
C LEU A 414 -18.08 47.78 -36.06
N THR A 415 -17.03 47.00 -36.24
CA THR A 415 -16.88 45.66 -35.65
C THR A 415 -15.87 45.73 -34.53
N VAL A 416 -16.25 45.27 -33.36
CA VAL A 416 -15.41 45.15 -32.16
C VAL A 416 -15.16 43.68 -31.90
N GLU A 417 -13.89 43.31 -31.70
CA GLU A 417 -13.49 41.98 -31.18
C GLU A 417 -12.82 42.17 -29.82
N ALA A 418 -13.32 41.41 -28.81
CA ALA A 418 -12.70 41.32 -27.51
C ALA A 418 -12.09 39.94 -27.29
N THR A 419 -10.94 39.91 -26.62
CA THR A 419 -10.27 38.68 -26.20
C THR A 419 -9.97 38.81 -24.71
N ASP A 420 -10.28 37.74 -23.90
CA ASP A 420 -9.98 37.71 -22.47
C ASP A 420 -8.63 37.01 -22.18
N LYS A 421 -8.29 36.91 -20.92
CA LYS A 421 -7.04 36.23 -20.46
C LYS A 421 -7.08 34.75 -20.72
N ALA A 422 -8.26 34.10 -20.64
CA ALA A 422 -8.45 32.67 -20.94
C ALA A 422 -8.35 32.37 -22.45
N GLY A 423 -8.36 33.42 -23.29
CA GLY A 423 -8.29 33.29 -24.75
C GLY A 423 -9.63 33.14 -25.44
N ASN A 424 -10.75 33.35 -24.73
CA ASN A 424 -12.06 33.43 -25.35
C ASN A 424 -12.16 34.68 -26.23
N LYS A 425 -12.93 34.58 -27.29
CA LYS A 425 -13.13 35.67 -28.25
C LYS A 425 -14.62 35.87 -28.52
N THR A 426 -15.03 37.15 -28.60
CA THR A 426 -16.35 37.50 -29.02
C THR A 426 -16.30 38.73 -29.93
N THR A 427 -17.33 38.91 -30.80
CA THR A 427 -17.46 40.03 -31.67
C THR A 427 -18.84 40.65 -31.55
N GLN A 428 -18.92 41.99 -31.63
CA GLN A 428 -20.15 42.73 -31.68
C GLN A 428 -20.03 43.90 -32.65
N THR A 429 -21.14 44.37 -33.22
CA THR A 429 -21.15 45.48 -34.20
C THR A 429 -21.97 46.64 -33.69
N LEU A 430 -21.60 47.85 -34.11
CA LEU A 430 -22.34 49.08 -33.95
C LEU A 430 -22.43 49.82 -35.32
N ASP A 431 -23.65 50.10 -35.75
CA ASP A 431 -23.84 50.96 -36.93
C ASP A 431 -23.80 52.41 -36.46
N PHE A 432 -23.06 53.25 -37.20
CA PHE A 432 -22.95 54.70 -36.95
C PHE A 432 -22.92 55.46 -38.27
N THR A 433 -23.27 56.73 -38.24
CA THR A 433 -23.31 57.59 -39.44
C THR A 433 -22.44 58.81 -39.22
N ILE A 434 -21.57 59.13 -40.20
CA ILE A 434 -20.90 60.41 -40.30
C ILE A 434 -21.70 61.30 -41.26
N ASP A 435 -22.14 62.47 -40.77
CA ASP A 435 -22.77 63.48 -41.63
C ASP A 435 -22.20 64.86 -41.31
N THR A 436 -21.38 65.35 -42.22
CA THR A 436 -20.75 66.68 -42.13
C THR A 436 -21.44 67.73 -42.98
N ARG A 437 -22.54 67.36 -43.59
CA ARG A 437 -23.24 68.23 -44.54
C ARG A 437 -24.50 68.78 -43.92
N LEU A 438 -24.63 70.08 -44.02
CA LEU A 438 -25.84 70.76 -43.72
C LEU A 438 -26.23 71.59 -44.92
N SER A 439 -27.44 71.36 -45.45
CA SER A 439 -27.93 72.17 -46.56
C SER A 439 -28.21 73.58 -46.10
N THR A 440 -27.91 74.55 -46.97
CA THR A 440 -28.25 75.95 -46.67
C THR A 440 -29.77 76.11 -46.70
N PRO A 441 -30.38 76.43 -45.57
CA PRO A 441 -31.82 76.60 -45.57
C PRO A 441 -32.28 77.80 -46.45
N THR A 442 -33.41 77.67 -47.10
CA THR A 442 -34.02 78.74 -47.84
C THR A 442 -35.26 79.25 -47.09
N ILE A 443 -35.51 80.55 -47.15
CA ILE A 443 -36.66 81.14 -46.61
C ILE A 443 -37.27 82.01 -47.72
N ALA A 444 -38.62 81.88 -47.93
CA ALA A 444 -39.37 82.69 -48.87
C ALA A 444 -40.66 83.09 -48.21
N MET A 445 -41.12 84.35 -48.45
CA MET A 445 -42.42 84.77 -48.04
C MET A 445 -43.50 84.04 -48.88
N ASP A 446 -44.62 83.57 -48.30
CA ASP A 446 -45.77 83.01 -49.06
C ASP A 446 -46.22 84.03 -50.09
N SER A 447 -46.24 83.61 -51.32
CA SER A 447 -46.60 84.50 -52.47
C SER A 447 -48.02 85.13 -52.34
N ARG A 448 -48.87 84.58 -51.50
CA ARG A 448 -50.20 85.16 -51.19
C ARG A 448 -50.08 86.30 -50.20
N ASP A 449 -49.07 86.38 -49.42
CA ASP A 449 -48.82 87.37 -48.41
C ASP A 449 -47.87 88.48 -48.88
N ASP A 450 -47.17 88.31 -50.02
CA ASP A 450 -46.36 89.31 -50.73
C ASP A 450 -47.30 90.22 -51.52
N THR A 451 -47.81 91.31 -50.85
CA THR A 451 -48.83 92.15 -51.41
C THR A 451 -48.26 93.39 -52.10
N GLY A 452 -48.82 93.82 -53.21
CA GLY A 452 -48.32 94.90 -54.02
C GLY A 452 -47.43 94.42 -55.21
N ALA A 453 -46.23 94.82 -55.30
CA ALA A 453 -45.27 94.25 -56.30
C ALA A 453 -44.75 92.91 -55.83
N ILE A 454 -45.11 91.83 -56.53
CA ILE A 454 -44.73 90.48 -56.18
C ILE A 454 -43.20 90.30 -56.26
N GLY A 455 -42.53 89.79 -55.16
CA GLY A 455 -41.08 89.51 -55.10
C GLY A 455 -40.24 90.64 -54.51
N ASP A 456 -40.87 91.73 -54.01
CA ASP A 456 -40.14 92.79 -53.34
C ASP A 456 -40.04 92.58 -51.80
N HIS A 457 -40.75 91.55 -51.27
CA HIS A 457 -40.81 91.16 -49.86
C HIS A 457 -41.51 92.25 -48.94
N ILE A 458 -42.33 93.15 -49.56
CA ILE A 458 -43.06 94.14 -48.82
C ILE A 458 -44.53 93.68 -48.72
N THR A 459 -45.07 93.67 -47.51
CA THR A 459 -46.42 93.17 -47.30
C THR A 459 -47.20 94.02 -46.36
N SER A 460 -48.52 94.17 -46.67
CA SER A 460 -49.51 94.78 -45.76
C SER A 460 -50.15 93.75 -44.82
N VAL A 461 -49.85 92.47 -44.96
CA VAL A 461 -50.34 91.39 -44.15
C VAL A 461 -49.63 91.42 -42.80
N LYS A 462 -50.40 91.58 -41.70
CA LYS A 462 -49.85 91.69 -40.35
C LYS A 462 -49.33 90.39 -39.74
N ARG A 463 -49.55 89.19 -40.39
CA ARG A 463 -49.10 87.84 -40.00
C ARG A 463 -48.72 87.09 -41.28
N PRO A 464 -47.62 87.48 -41.94
CA PRO A 464 -47.20 86.81 -43.17
C PRO A 464 -46.74 85.43 -42.91
N GLY A 465 -47.08 84.47 -43.77
CA GLY A 465 -46.54 83.12 -43.81
C GLY A 465 -45.17 83.10 -44.51
N PHE A 466 -44.29 82.25 -44.04
CA PHE A 466 -43.00 81.98 -44.69
C PHE A 466 -42.89 80.47 -44.94
N THR A 467 -42.43 80.12 -46.10
CA THR A 467 -42.07 78.77 -46.44
C THR A 467 -40.56 78.66 -46.21
N ILE A 468 -40.19 77.71 -45.34
CA ILE A 468 -38.78 77.30 -45.10
C ILE A 468 -38.61 76.07 -45.92
N GLY A 469 -37.56 76.08 -46.79
CA GLY A 469 -37.18 74.96 -47.63
C GLY A 469 -35.73 74.63 -47.44
N ASN A 470 -35.30 73.52 -48.05
CA ASN A 470 -33.91 73.02 -48.02
C ASN A 470 -33.45 72.78 -46.60
N ILE A 471 -34.27 72.14 -45.75
CA ILE A 471 -33.98 71.70 -44.40
C ILE A 471 -33.72 70.24 -44.50
N ASP A 472 -32.51 69.82 -44.07
CA ASP A 472 -32.16 68.44 -43.97
C ASP A 472 -32.99 67.78 -42.84
N ALA A 473 -33.39 66.51 -43.06
CA ALA A 473 -34.29 65.78 -42.18
C ALA A 473 -33.46 65.04 -41.07
#